data_e1fbe932490455f34a424d8dcb3a250a
#
_entry.id   e1fbe932490455f34a424d8dcb3a250a
#
_cell.length_a   1.000
_cell.length_b   1.000
_cell.length_c   1.000
_cell.angle_alpha   90.00
_cell.angle_beta   90.00
_cell.angle_gamma   90.00
#
_symmetry.space_group_name_H-M   'P 1'
#
loop_
_entity.id
_entity.type
_entity.pdbx_description
1 polymer ?
#
loop_
_entity_poly.entity_id
_entity_poly.type
_entity_poly.pdbx_seq_one_letter_code
_entity_poly.pdbx_strand_id
1 'polypeptide(L)'
;KRVPTCHRTSYDAITADEDYKLAIQYADISQKIIYEAEAKAIDEIQKGILTISQNEKPYDVFICYKETDESGKRTQDSVLANDIYHQLTQEGFKVFYAAITLEDKLGQEYEPYIFAALNSAKVMLVIGSKPEYFTAVWVKNEWSRYLKLMKGDRSKLLIPCYKDMDAYELPEEFAHLQAQDMGKIGFINDIVRGIKKVINKD
;
A
#
# COMPACT_ATOMS: atom_id res chain seq x y z
N LYS A 1 3.00 -40.56 30.24
CA LYS A 1 4.19 -40.04 30.93
C LYS A 1 3.69 -39.09 32.02
N ARG A 2 3.88 -39.45 33.28
CA ARG A 2 3.54 -38.62 34.44
C ARG A 2 4.56 -37.46 34.48
N VAL A 3 4.06 -36.23 34.54
CA VAL A 3 4.86 -35.06 34.89
C VAL A 3 5.25 -35.17 36.34
N PRO A 4 6.53 -35.01 36.73
CA PRO A 4 6.91 -35.07 38.14
C PRO A 4 6.26 -33.92 38.89
N THR A 5 5.49 -34.21 39.93
CA THR A 5 5.03 -33.22 40.89
C THR A 5 6.23 -32.81 41.73
N CYS A 6 6.81 -31.66 41.43
CA CYS A 6 7.85 -31.05 42.25
C CYS A 6 7.21 -30.51 43.53
N HIS A 7 7.48 -31.14 44.68
CA HIS A 7 7.14 -30.56 45.97
C HIS A 7 8.06 -29.37 46.23
N ARG A 8 7.58 -28.16 45.88
CA ARG A 8 8.27 -26.92 46.20
C ARG A 8 8.23 -26.71 47.72
N THR A 9 9.41 -26.51 48.30
CA THR A 9 9.55 -25.99 49.66
C THR A 9 9.07 -24.52 49.69
N SER A 10 8.75 -24.00 50.88
CA SER A 10 8.36 -22.57 51.00
C SER A 10 9.44 -21.60 50.47
N TYR A 11 10.71 -21.97 50.57
CA TYR A 11 11.82 -21.23 50.00
C TYR A 11 11.78 -21.22 48.48
N ASP A 12 11.54 -22.34 47.82
CA ASP A 12 11.43 -22.46 46.36
C ASP A 12 10.25 -21.65 45.83
N ALA A 13 9.15 -21.55 46.58
CA ALA A 13 7.99 -20.77 46.23
C ALA A 13 8.27 -19.25 46.25
N ILE A 14 9.03 -18.77 47.26
CA ILE A 14 9.44 -17.35 47.36
C ILE A 14 10.38 -16.99 46.20
N THR A 15 11.40 -17.79 45.95
CA THR A 15 12.35 -17.56 44.85
C THR A 15 11.65 -17.57 43.49
N ALA A 16 10.70 -18.48 43.28
CA ALA A 16 9.93 -18.52 42.04
C ALA A 16 9.03 -17.30 41.86
N ASP A 17 8.50 -16.70 42.92
CA ASP A 17 7.71 -15.47 42.88
C ASP A 17 8.58 -14.26 42.54
N GLU A 18 9.80 -14.19 43.10
CA GLU A 18 10.78 -13.14 42.77
C GLU A 18 11.26 -13.24 41.32
N ASP A 19 11.56 -14.45 40.84
CA ASP A 19 11.94 -14.69 39.45
C ASP A 19 10.81 -14.31 38.47
N TYR A 20 9.56 -14.61 38.86
CA TYR A 20 8.39 -14.24 38.06
C TYR A 20 8.18 -12.72 37.97
N LYS A 21 8.34 -12.02 39.12
CA LYS A 21 8.27 -10.55 39.15
C LYS A 21 9.38 -9.90 38.31
N LEU A 22 10.60 -10.43 38.38
CA LEU A 22 11.71 -10.00 37.58
C LEU A 22 11.49 -10.24 36.10
N ALA A 23 10.93 -11.40 35.71
CA ALA A 23 10.59 -11.73 34.34
C ALA A 23 9.54 -10.78 33.77
N ILE A 24 8.49 -10.41 34.52
CA ILE A 24 7.50 -9.42 34.14
C ILE A 24 8.18 -8.05 33.93
N GLN A 25 9.03 -7.61 34.85
CA GLN A 25 9.71 -6.33 34.75
C GLN A 25 10.58 -6.26 33.51
N TYR A 26 11.31 -7.32 33.17
CA TYR A 26 12.11 -7.37 31.94
C TYR A 26 11.24 -7.42 30.68
N ALA A 27 10.10 -8.10 30.72
CA ALA A 27 9.15 -8.12 29.61
C ALA A 27 8.59 -6.72 29.36
N ASP A 28 8.19 -6.00 30.40
CA ASP A 28 7.67 -4.62 30.28
C ASP A 28 8.73 -3.66 29.72
N ILE A 29 9.98 -3.75 30.18
CA ILE A 29 11.09 -2.94 29.66
C ILE A 29 11.35 -3.26 28.19
N SER A 30 11.38 -4.54 27.81
CA SER A 30 11.59 -4.96 26.42
C SER A 30 10.47 -4.47 25.52
N GLN A 31 9.21 -4.56 25.96
CA GLN A 31 8.06 -4.07 25.23
C GLN A 31 8.11 -2.56 25.04
N LYS A 32 8.49 -1.81 26.07
CA LYS A 32 8.67 -0.36 25.99
C LYS A 32 9.73 0.03 24.97
N ILE A 33 10.87 -0.65 24.96
CA ILE A 33 11.96 -0.42 23.99
C ILE A 33 11.47 -0.67 22.55
N ILE A 34 10.69 -1.73 22.33
CA ILE A 34 10.09 -2.03 21.02
C ILE A 34 9.15 -0.91 20.59
N TYR A 35 8.24 -0.46 21.45
CA TYR A 35 7.31 0.62 21.14
C TYR A 35 8.01 1.96 20.87
N GLU A 36 9.07 2.28 21.61
CA GLU A 36 9.86 3.49 21.37
C GLU A 36 10.59 3.43 20.02
N ALA A 37 11.14 2.27 19.65
CA ALA A 37 11.77 2.06 18.35
C ALA A 37 10.76 2.16 17.19
N GLU A 38 9.58 1.53 17.34
CA GLU A 38 8.50 1.62 16.36
C GLU A 38 7.98 3.05 16.21
N ALA A 39 7.76 3.76 17.32
CA ALA A 39 7.33 5.15 17.29
C ALA A 39 8.34 6.06 16.59
N LYS A 40 9.63 5.85 16.84
CA LYS A 40 10.71 6.58 16.15
C LYS A 40 10.74 6.29 14.65
N ALA A 41 10.60 5.03 14.25
CA ALA A 41 10.56 4.64 12.84
C ALA A 41 9.36 5.28 12.12
N ILE A 42 8.19 5.29 12.76
CA ILE A 42 6.99 5.96 12.23
C ILE A 42 7.23 7.47 12.07
N ASP A 43 7.83 8.14 13.06
CA ASP A 43 8.14 9.57 13.01
C ASP A 43 9.14 9.90 11.87
N GLU A 44 10.15 9.07 11.67
CA GLU A 44 11.11 9.21 10.57
C GLU A 44 10.44 9.07 9.20
N ILE A 45 9.57 8.07 9.03
CA ILE A 45 8.78 7.88 7.80
C ILE A 45 7.86 9.09 7.56
N GLN A 46 7.17 9.58 8.60
CA GLN A 46 6.28 10.73 8.49
C GLN A 46 7.04 12.00 8.09
N LYS A 47 8.22 12.25 8.67
CA LYS A 47 9.09 13.38 8.30
C LYS A 47 9.57 13.26 6.85
N GLY A 48 9.95 12.05 6.42
CA GLY A 48 10.33 11.78 5.03
C GLY A 48 9.20 12.11 4.06
N ILE A 49 7.99 11.61 4.34
CA ILE A 49 6.79 11.89 3.53
C ILE A 49 6.51 13.40 3.46
N LEU A 50 6.58 14.09 4.60
CA LEU A 50 6.32 15.53 4.67
C LEU A 50 7.32 16.32 3.83
N THR A 51 8.60 16.01 3.97
CA THR A 51 9.68 16.66 3.22
C THR A 51 9.51 16.47 1.70
N ILE A 52 9.19 15.26 1.26
CA ILE A 52 8.94 14.96 -0.15
C ILE A 52 7.70 15.71 -0.65
N SER A 53 6.61 15.69 0.13
CA SER A 53 5.37 16.36 -0.24
C SER A 53 5.49 17.88 -0.35
N GLN A 54 6.45 18.50 0.35
CA GLN A 54 6.74 19.94 0.22
C GLN A 54 7.54 20.27 -1.04
N ASN A 55 8.35 19.35 -1.52
CA ASN A 55 9.27 19.58 -2.66
C ASN A 55 8.71 19.06 -4.00
N GLU A 56 7.79 18.11 -3.96
CA GLU A 56 7.19 17.48 -5.13
C GLU A 56 5.81 18.08 -5.43
N LYS A 57 5.55 18.39 -6.72
CA LYS A 57 4.18 18.74 -7.13
C LYS A 57 3.27 17.51 -6.92
N PRO A 58 2.04 17.71 -6.43
CA PRO A 58 1.06 16.63 -6.30
C PRO A 58 0.91 15.81 -7.59
N TYR A 59 0.64 14.53 -7.43
CA TYR A 59 0.32 13.65 -8.56
C TYR A 59 -1.19 13.71 -8.86
N ASP A 60 -1.52 13.63 -10.14
CA ASP A 60 -2.90 13.48 -10.60
C ASP A 60 -3.35 12.04 -10.45
N VAL A 61 -2.49 11.11 -10.85
CA VAL A 61 -2.78 9.68 -10.91
C VAL A 61 -1.68 8.86 -10.25
N PHE A 62 -2.08 7.85 -9.48
CA PHE A 62 -1.22 6.81 -8.93
C PHE A 62 -1.60 5.47 -9.57
N ILE A 63 -0.64 4.79 -10.19
CA ILE A 63 -0.84 3.44 -10.76
C ILE A 63 -0.35 2.38 -9.79
N CYS A 64 -1.28 1.57 -9.27
CA CYS A 64 -1.05 0.45 -8.37
C CYS A 64 -1.24 -0.86 -9.13
N TYR A 65 -0.24 -1.74 -9.11
CA TYR A 65 -0.23 -3.00 -9.86
C TYR A 65 0.78 -3.99 -9.27
N LYS A 66 0.66 -5.26 -9.62
CA LYS A 66 1.66 -6.29 -9.26
C LYS A 66 2.75 -6.35 -10.33
N GLU A 67 3.96 -5.92 -9.97
CA GLU A 67 5.07 -5.85 -10.94
C GLU A 67 5.60 -7.22 -11.36
N THR A 68 5.85 -8.10 -10.39
CA THR A 68 6.43 -9.43 -10.64
C THR A 68 5.54 -10.54 -10.10
N ASP A 69 5.55 -11.69 -10.79
CA ASP A 69 4.94 -12.91 -10.30
C ASP A 69 5.80 -13.63 -9.24
N GLU A 70 5.37 -14.80 -8.79
CA GLU A 70 6.10 -15.60 -7.78
C GLU A 70 7.46 -16.11 -8.28
N SER A 71 7.68 -16.16 -9.59
CA SER A 71 8.96 -16.53 -10.20
C SER A 71 9.92 -15.36 -10.39
N GLY A 72 9.50 -14.13 -10.01
CA GLY A 72 10.26 -12.90 -10.20
C GLY A 72 10.20 -12.34 -11.62
N LYS A 73 9.35 -12.89 -12.50
CA LYS A 73 9.13 -12.37 -13.85
C LYS A 73 8.10 -11.26 -13.84
N ARG A 74 8.27 -10.28 -14.73
CA ARG A 74 7.29 -9.20 -14.92
C ARG A 74 5.94 -9.78 -15.29
N THR A 75 4.89 -9.27 -14.65
CA THR A 75 3.51 -9.63 -14.93
C THR A 75 3.00 -8.94 -16.20
N GLN A 76 1.89 -9.43 -16.75
CA GLN A 76 1.16 -8.71 -17.80
C GLN A 76 0.66 -7.35 -17.30
N ASP A 77 0.35 -7.23 -16.02
CA ASP A 77 -0.10 -5.97 -15.39
C ASP A 77 0.97 -4.89 -15.45
N SER A 78 2.27 -5.27 -15.33
CA SER A 78 3.37 -4.31 -15.45
C SER A 78 3.48 -3.74 -16.87
N VAL A 79 3.17 -4.52 -17.91
CA VAL A 79 3.14 -4.05 -19.29
C VAL A 79 1.97 -3.10 -19.52
N LEU A 80 0.77 -3.48 -19.03
CA LEU A 80 -0.42 -2.62 -19.11
C LEU A 80 -0.23 -1.31 -18.35
N ALA A 81 0.35 -1.36 -17.16
CA ALA A 81 0.64 -0.18 -16.35
C ALA A 81 1.59 0.80 -17.06
N ASN A 82 2.61 0.26 -17.73
CA ASN A 82 3.54 1.06 -18.53
C ASN A 82 2.83 1.75 -19.72
N ASP A 83 1.99 1.04 -20.45
CA ASP A 83 1.25 1.60 -21.59
C ASP A 83 0.27 2.67 -21.12
N ILE A 84 -0.45 2.43 -20.03
CA ILE A 84 -1.38 3.41 -19.42
C ILE A 84 -0.59 4.64 -18.94
N TYR A 85 0.56 4.46 -18.28
CA TYR A 85 1.43 5.57 -17.86
C TYR A 85 1.76 6.50 -19.02
N HIS A 86 2.25 5.95 -20.14
CA HIS A 86 2.64 6.76 -21.30
C HIS A 86 1.44 7.49 -21.90
N GLN A 87 0.29 6.85 -22.03
CA GLN A 87 -0.92 7.47 -22.59
C GLN A 87 -1.45 8.59 -21.68
N LEU A 88 -1.49 8.37 -20.36
CA LEU A 88 -1.93 9.40 -19.41
C LEU A 88 -0.95 10.58 -19.35
N THR A 89 0.33 10.32 -19.47
CA THR A 89 1.36 11.39 -19.52
C THR A 89 1.21 12.21 -20.80
N GLN A 90 0.90 11.60 -21.94
CA GLN A 90 0.61 12.32 -23.21
C GLN A 90 -0.65 13.18 -23.09
N GLU A 91 -1.64 12.78 -22.30
CA GLU A 91 -2.83 13.59 -21.99
C GLU A 91 -2.55 14.76 -21.01
N GLY A 92 -1.31 14.89 -20.52
CA GLY A 92 -0.85 15.97 -19.66
C GLY A 92 -1.01 15.72 -18.17
N PHE A 93 -1.37 14.50 -17.73
CA PHE A 93 -1.46 14.18 -16.32
C PHE A 93 -0.08 13.92 -15.71
N LYS A 94 0.12 14.33 -14.45
CA LYS A 94 1.27 13.93 -13.65
C LYS A 94 0.99 12.57 -13.00
N VAL A 95 1.62 11.53 -13.53
CA VAL A 95 1.36 10.14 -13.14
C VAL A 95 2.50 9.59 -12.30
N PHE A 96 2.19 8.98 -11.15
CA PHE A 96 3.11 8.15 -10.41
C PHE A 96 3.02 6.70 -10.91
N TYR A 97 4.14 6.22 -11.43
CA TYR A 97 4.35 4.84 -11.85
C TYR A 97 5.73 4.40 -11.33
N ALA A 98 5.76 3.53 -10.34
CA ALA A 98 6.95 3.23 -9.53
C ALA A 98 8.16 2.86 -10.39
N ALA A 99 7.98 2.04 -11.42
CA ALA A 99 9.06 1.57 -12.30
C ALA A 99 9.82 2.70 -13.02
N ILE A 100 9.17 3.83 -13.30
CA ILE A 100 9.80 4.99 -13.96
C ILE A 100 10.07 6.10 -12.94
N THR A 101 9.09 6.41 -12.10
CA THR A 101 9.18 7.56 -11.18
C THR A 101 10.30 7.42 -10.14
N LEU A 102 10.67 6.17 -9.81
CA LEU A 102 11.73 5.87 -8.84
C LEU A 102 13.11 5.58 -9.46
N GLU A 103 13.25 5.61 -10.80
CA GLU A 103 14.54 5.37 -11.46
C GLU A 103 15.64 6.33 -10.98
N ASP A 104 15.30 7.61 -10.78
CA ASP A 104 16.24 8.64 -10.29
C ASP A 104 16.50 8.54 -8.76
N LYS A 105 15.88 7.60 -8.06
CA LYS A 105 15.97 7.43 -6.61
C LYS A 105 16.80 6.21 -6.20
N LEU A 106 17.60 5.68 -7.09
CA LEU A 106 18.46 4.53 -6.82
C LEU A 106 19.33 4.76 -5.59
N GLY A 107 19.32 3.79 -4.66
CA GLY A 107 20.07 3.85 -3.40
C GLY A 107 19.42 4.68 -2.30
N GLN A 108 18.22 5.22 -2.52
CA GLN A 108 17.42 5.91 -1.49
C GLN A 108 16.28 5.00 -1.00
N GLU A 109 15.77 5.30 0.20
CA GLU A 109 14.54 4.67 0.68
C GLU A 109 13.37 5.12 -0.21
N TYR A 110 12.71 4.18 -0.87
CA TYR A 110 11.64 4.46 -1.83
C TYR A 110 10.24 4.54 -1.21
N GLU A 111 10.02 3.93 -0.06
CA GLU A 111 8.71 3.92 0.61
C GLU A 111 8.16 5.31 0.90
N PRO A 112 8.93 6.28 1.44
CA PRO A 112 8.43 7.63 1.65
C PRO A 112 7.95 8.31 0.37
N TYR A 113 8.60 8.06 -0.79
CA TYR A 113 8.18 8.59 -2.09
C TYR A 113 6.85 7.98 -2.56
N ILE A 114 6.69 6.65 -2.41
CA ILE A 114 5.43 5.97 -2.72
C ILE A 114 4.30 6.52 -1.86
N PHE A 115 4.52 6.68 -0.55
CA PHE A 115 3.49 7.20 0.34
C PHE A 115 3.16 8.67 0.11
N ALA A 116 4.14 9.50 -0.22
CA ALA A 116 3.90 10.90 -0.59
C ALA A 116 3.08 10.99 -1.88
N ALA A 117 3.41 10.20 -2.90
CA ALA A 117 2.66 10.12 -4.15
C ALA A 117 1.23 9.63 -3.94
N LEU A 118 1.04 8.55 -3.18
CA LEU A 118 -0.26 7.98 -2.84
C LEU A 118 -1.15 8.99 -2.10
N ASN A 119 -0.59 9.73 -1.14
CA ASN A 119 -1.33 10.75 -0.40
C ASN A 119 -1.72 11.94 -1.28
N SER A 120 -0.86 12.36 -2.21
CA SER A 120 -1.11 13.53 -3.07
C SER A 120 -2.03 13.21 -4.25
N ALA A 121 -2.00 11.99 -4.78
CA ALA A 121 -2.76 11.62 -5.98
C ALA A 121 -4.26 11.82 -5.82
N LYS A 122 -4.89 12.39 -6.84
CA LYS A 122 -6.35 12.59 -6.94
C LYS A 122 -7.06 11.31 -7.37
N VAL A 123 -6.43 10.51 -8.22
CA VAL A 123 -6.99 9.26 -8.73
C VAL A 123 -6.00 8.11 -8.53
N MET A 124 -6.49 6.96 -8.05
CA MET A 124 -5.74 5.72 -8.03
C MET A 124 -6.33 4.76 -9.07
N LEU A 125 -5.48 4.24 -9.96
CA LEU A 125 -5.82 3.11 -10.82
C LEU A 125 -5.23 1.84 -10.19
N VAL A 126 -6.06 0.84 -9.92
CA VAL A 126 -5.62 -0.47 -9.43
C VAL A 126 -5.76 -1.46 -10.56
N ILE A 127 -4.63 -1.92 -11.11
CA ILE A 127 -4.58 -2.76 -12.31
C ILE A 127 -4.35 -4.22 -11.92
N GLY A 128 -5.15 -5.13 -12.47
CA GLY A 128 -4.98 -6.56 -12.29
C GLY A 128 -5.60 -7.39 -13.40
N SER A 129 -4.88 -8.45 -13.80
CA SER A 129 -5.32 -9.48 -14.75
C SER A 129 -5.68 -10.80 -14.07
N LYS A 130 -5.56 -10.86 -12.75
CA LYS A 130 -5.93 -12.01 -11.91
C LYS A 130 -6.37 -11.56 -10.53
N PRO A 131 -7.33 -12.26 -9.88
CA PRO A 131 -7.81 -11.91 -8.54
C PRO A 131 -6.69 -11.82 -7.49
N GLU A 132 -5.72 -12.76 -7.52
CA GLU A 132 -4.60 -12.78 -6.59
C GLU A 132 -3.64 -11.58 -6.74
N TYR A 133 -3.63 -10.90 -7.89
CA TYR A 133 -2.79 -9.72 -8.08
C TYR A 133 -3.34 -8.50 -7.34
N PHE A 134 -4.67 -8.38 -7.25
CA PHE A 134 -5.30 -7.34 -6.42
C PHE A 134 -5.06 -7.56 -4.92
N THR A 135 -4.93 -8.82 -4.49
CA THR A 135 -4.74 -9.19 -3.08
C THR A 135 -3.28 -9.43 -2.69
N ALA A 136 -2.34 -9.28 -3.62
CA ALA A 136 -0.91 -9.31 -3.31
C ALA A 136 -0.59 -8.27 -2.22
N VAL A 137 0.26 -8.65 -1.25
CA VAL A 137 0.46 -7.90 0.00
C VAL A 137 0.71 -6.41 -0.23
N TRP A 138 1.63 -6.07 -1.15
CA TRP A 138 1.98 -4.68 -1.44
C TRP A 138 0.83 -3.93 -2.11
N VAL A 139 0.24 -4.52 -3.15
CA VAL A 139 -0.90 -3.95 -3.89
C VAL A 139 -2.07 -3.69 -2.95
N LYS A 140 -2.41 -4.69 -2.11
CA LYS A 140 -3.48 -4.57 -1.11
C LYS A 140 -3.21 -3.45 -0.10
N ASN A 141 -1.97 -3.31 0.36
CA ASN A 141 -1.61 -2.25 1.30
C ASN A 141 -1.80 -0.86 0.69
N GLU A 142 -1.40 -0.64 -0.57
CA GLU A 142 -1.54 0.64 -1.26
C GLU A 142 -3.02 1.01 -1.43
N TRP A 143 -3.83 0.16 -2.08
CA TRP A 143 -5.22 0.51 -2.33
C TRP A 143 -6.07 0.56 -1.05
N SER A 144 -5.79 -0.28 -0.04
CA SER A 144 -6.48 -0.21 1.24
C SER A 144 -6.23 1.12 1.96
N ARG A 145 -4.99 1.61 1.90
CA ARG A 145 -4.63 2.93 2.43
C ARG A 145 -5.35 4.03 1.66
N TYR A 146 -5.39 3.94 0.33
CA TYR A 146 -6.06 4.94 -0.50
C TYR A 146 -7.58 4.98 -0.26
N LEU A 147 -8.24 3.84 -0.08
CA LEU A 147 -9.65 3.78 0.32
C LEU A 147 -9.92 4.49 1.66
N LYS A 148 -8.97 4.43 2.61
CA LYS A 148 -9.08 5.18 3.87
C LYS A 148 -8.98 6.68 3.64
N LEU A 149 -8.10 7.13 2.75
CA LEU A 149 -8.00 8.54 2.36
C LEU A 149 -9.28 9.05 1.71
N MET A 150 -9.90 8.26 0.81
CA MET A 150 -11.17 8.61 0.17
C MET A 150 -12.31 8.82 1.16
N LYS A 151 -12.31 8.16 2.33
CA LYS A 151 -13.33 8.40 3.38
C LYS A 151 -13.25 9.80 3.97
N GLY A 152 -12.04 10.37 4.02
CA GLY A 152 -11.78 11.73 4.53
C GLY A 152 -11.77 12.81 3.45
N ASP A 153 -11.58 12.43 2.18
CA ASP A 153 -11.44 13.34 1.05
C ASP A 153 -12.26 12.86 -0.16
N ARG A 154 -13.40 13.49 -0.37
CA ARG A 154 -14.33 13.17 -1.47
C ARG A 154 -13.84 13.61 -2.86
N SER A 155 -12.72 14.33 -2.94
CA SER A 155 -12.09 14.68 -4.21
C SER A 155 -11.24 13.54 -4.77
N LYS A 156 -11.02 12.47 -4.01
CA LYS A 156 -10.25 11.30 -4.43
C LYS A 156 -11.13 10.23 -5.06
N LEU A 157 -10.58 9.55 -6.07
CA LEU A 157 -11.27 8.48 -6.80
C LEU A 157 -10.34 7.26 -6.93
N LEU A 158 -10.87 6.06 -6.69
CA LEU A 158 -10.22 4.80 -7.02
C LEU A 158 -11.00 4.12 -8.14
N ILE A 159 -10.28 3.70 -9.19
CA ILE A 159 -10.83 2.98 -10.34
C ILE A 159 -10.16 1.60 -10.38
N PRO A 160 -10.86 0.52 -10.03
CA PRO A 160 -10.39 -0.83 -10.30
C PRO A 160 -10.37 -1.07 -11.80
N CYS A 161 -9.23 -1.52 -12.35
CA CYS A 161 -9.02 -1.79 -13.76
C CYS A 161 -8.66 -3.27 -13.93
N TYR A 162 -9.53 -4.04 -14.55
CA TYR A 162 -9.35 -5.48 -14.71
C TYR A 162 -9.26 -5.90 -16.18
N LYS A 163 -8.56 -6.99 -16.45
CA LYS A 163 -8.42 -7.60 -17.77
C LYS A 163 -8.38 -9.11 -17.65
N ASP A 164 -9.01 -9.80 -18.62
CA ASP A 164 -8.98 -11.26 -18.75
C ASP A 164 -9.50 -12.04 -17.50
N MET A 165 -10.40 -11.40 -16.73
CA MET A 165 -11.06 -11.96 -15.55
C MET A 165 -12.48 -11.42 -15.44
N ASP A 166 -13.33 -12.01 -14.59
CA ASP A 166 -14.67 -11.50 -14.32
C ASP A 166 -14.63 -10.34 -13.32
N ALA A 167 -15.49 -9.34 -13.52
CA ALA A 167 -15.64 -8.22 -12.59
C ALA A 167 -16.08 -8.67 -11.18
N TYR A 168 -16.77 -9.79 -11.07
CA TYR A 168 -17.19 -10.36 -9.77
C TYR A 168 -16.03 -11.02 -8.99
N GLU A 169 -14.88 -11.23 -9.62
CA GLU A 169 -13.67 -11.72 -8.97
C GLU A 169 -12.82 -10.61 -8.35
N LEU A 170 -13.22 -9.34 -8.51
CA LEU A 170 -12.59 -8.21 -7.86
C LEU A 170 -12.77 -8.29 -6.32
N PRO A 171 -11.84 -7.73 -5.52
CA PRO A 171 -11.99 -7.63 -4.07
C PRO A 171 -13.35 -7.06 -3.66
N GLU A 172 -13.94 -7.61 -2.61
CA GLU A 172 -15.24 -7.18 -2.08
C GLU A 172 -15.26 -5.68 -1.73
N GLU A 173 -14.13 -5.15 -1.32
CA GLU A 173 -13.94 -3.72 -1.03
C GLU A 173 -14.22 -2.83 -2.24
N PHE A 174 -14.15 -3.37 -3.46
CA PHE A 174 -14.43 -2.63 -4.71
C PHE A 174 -15.88 -2.81 -5.23
N ALA A 175 -16.70 -3.63 -4.57
CA ALA A 175 -18.06 -3.96 -5.04
C ALA A 175 -18.95 -2.72 -5.27
N HIS A 176 -18.70 -1.62 -4.58
CA HIS A 176 -19.45 -0.37 -4.71
C HIS A 176 -18.81 0.63 -5.68
N LEU A 177 -17.67 0.29 -6.30
CA LEU A 177 -16.95 1.13 -7.23
C LEU A 177 -17.24 0.71 -8.67
N GLN A 178 -17.29 1.71 -9.57
CA GLN A 178 -17.36 1.43 -11.00
C GLN A 178 -15.97 1.00 -11.50
N ALA A 179 -15.85 -0.27 -11.86
CA ALA A 179 -14.62 -0.82 -12.41
C ALA A 179 -14.53 -0.61 -13.93
N GLN A 180 -13.29 -0.56 -14.42
CA GLN A 180 -12.96 -0.44 -15.85
C GLN A 180 -12.49 -1.79 -16.39
N ASP A 181 -13.21 -2.32 -17.36
CA ASP A 181 -12.76 -3.45 -18.17
C ASP A 181 -11.75 -2.95 -19.21
N MET A 182 -10.49 -3.38 -19.09
CA MET A 182 -9.41 -3.02 -20.01
C MET A 182 -9.38 -3.90 -21.28
N GLY A 183 -10.24 -4.90 -21.39
CA GLY A 183 -10.49 -5.66 -22.62
C GLY A 183 -11.35 -4.90 -23.64
N LYS A 184 -12.07 -3.85 -23.22
CA LYS A 184 -12.89 -3.04 -24.11
C LYS A 184 -12.07 -2.15 -25.01
N ILE A 185 -12.47 -2.07 -26.28
CA ILE A 185 -11.89 -1.11 -27.23
C ILE A 185 -12.15 0.32 -26.71
N GLY A 186 -11.09 1.12 -26.62
CA GLY A 186 -11.20 2.51 -26.17
C GLY A 186 -11.28 2.69 -24.65
N PHE A 187 -10.98 1.66 -23.85
CA PHE A 187 -10.98 1.72 -22.38
C PHE A 187 -10.16 2.89 -21.83
N ILE A 188 -9.06 3.22 -22.48
CA ILE A 188 -8.20 4.33 -22.06
C ILE A 188 -8.92 5.68 -22.11
N ASN A 189 -9.77 5.89 -23.12
CA ASN A 189 -10.58 7.11 -23.22
C ASN A 189 -11.61 7.19 -22.08
N ASP A 190 -12.13 6.05 -21.62
CA ASP A 190 -13.03 5.99 -20.48
C ASP A 190 -12.29 6.34 -19.17
N ILE A 191 -11.06 5.83 -19.01
CA ILE A 191 -10.17 6.20 -17.88
C ILE A 191 -9.87 7.70 -17.92
N VAL A 192 -9.38 8.23 -19.03
CA VAL A 192 -9.06 9.66 -19.20
C VAL A 192 -10.26 10.54 -18.87
N ARG A 193 -11.45 10.19 -19.36
CA ARG A 193 -12.69 10.91 -19.07
C ARG A 193 -13.05 10.86 -17.59
N GLY A 194 -12.86 9.71 -16.95
CA GLY A 194 -13.06 9.54 -15.51
C GLY A 194 -12.11 10.43 -14.68
N ILE A 195 -10.83 10.46 -15.05
CA ILE A 195 -9.80 11.29 -14.39
C ILE A 195 -10.11 12.79 -14.58
N LYS A 196 -10.40 13.23 -15.81
CA LYS A 196 -10.73 14.65 -16.11
C LYS A 196 -11.93 15.16 -15.29
N LYS A 197 -12.93 14.32 -14.99
CA LYS A 197 -14.07 14.70 -14.15
C LYS A 197 -13.67 15.02 -12.69
N VAL A 198 -12.59 14.43 -12.21
CA VAL A 198 -12.11 14.65 -10.83
C VAL A 198 -11.18 15.86 -10.79
N ILE A 199 -10.23 15.96 -11.74
CA ILE A 199 -9.19 16.98 -11.75
C ILE A 199 -9.73 18.36 -12.18
N ASN A 200 -10.71 18.41 -13.09
CA ASN A 200 -11.29 19.69 -13.59
C ASN A 200 -12.44 20.22 -12.71
N LYS A 201 -12.61 19.71 -11.52
CA LYS A 201 -13.64 20.20 -10.57
C LYS A 201 -13.14 21.29 -9.62
N ASP A 202 -11.86 21.69 -9.73
CA ASP A 202 -11.25 22.77 -8.95
C ASP A 202 -11.35 24.12 -9.65
#